data_c7e61ca3ab260c8783458b3cc238dafa
#
_entry.id   c7e61ca3ab260c8783458b3cc238dafa
#
_cell.length_a   1.000
_cell.length_b   1.000
_cell.length_c   1.000
_cell.angle_alpha   90.00
_cell.angle_beta   90.00
_cell.angle_gamma   90.00
#
_symmetry.space_group_name_H-M   'P 1'
#
loop_
_entity.id
_entity.type
_entity.pdbx_description
1 polymer ?
#
loop_
_entity_poly.entity_id
_entity_poly.type
_entity_poly.pdbx_seq_one_letter_code
_entity_poly.pdbx_strand_id
1 'polypeptide(L)'
;MTQQELARSAQYVVQHEYEHARVTRADGRQGSLGEFYGDPAVALIDADEQWCAVAGEGLVLCRLGQLFGQCTTYFRQPGEVRWITHLRQTGPFALEWRDEDGAWHSLDVDLETMVTETSRRPAKP
;
A
#
# COMPACT_ATOMS: atom_id res chain seq x y z
N MET A 1 -22.14 -4.50 -8.67
CA MET A 1 -20.88 -4.92 -8.16
C MET A 1 -20.35 -3.98 -7.13
N THR A 2 -19.96 -4.48 -6.05
CA THR A 2 -19.67 -3.66 -4.90
C THR A 2 -18.19 -3.57 -4.63
N GLN A 3 -17.73 -2.38 -4.34
CA GLN A 3 -16.39 -2.20 -3.83
C GLN A 3 -16.38 -2.56 -2.36
N GLN A 4 -15.30 -3.17 -1.91
CA GLN A 4 -15.15 -3.55 -0.53
C GLN A 4 -14.15 -2.63 0.15
N GLU A 5 -14.53 -2.08 1.28
CA GLU A 5 -13.67 -1.18 2.03
C GLU A 5 -12.69 -2.00 2.86
N LEU A 6 -11.41 -1.62 2.76
CA LEU A 6 -10.35 -2.27 3.52
C LEU A 6 -9.87 -1.42 4.67
N ALA A 7 -9.86 -0.09 4.52
CA ALA A 7 -9.43 0.82 5.57
C ALA A 7 -10.04 2.18 5.33
N ARG A 8 -10.18 2.96 6.42
CA ARG A 8 -10.78 4.29 6.33
C ARG A 8 -10.13 5.20 7.35
N SER A 9 -9.87 6.43 6.94
CA SER A 9 -9.42 7.48 7.85
C SER A 9 -10.31 8.69 7.65
N ALA A 10 -9.92 9.84 8.22
CA ALA A 10 -10.75 11.04 8.12
C ALA A 10 -10.96 11.47 6.68
N GLN A 11 -9.93 11.37 5.84
CA GLN A 11 -10.01 11.89 4.48
C GLN A 11 -9.85 10.85 3.39
N TYR A 12 -9.56 9.60 3.73
CA TYR A 12 -9.26 8.58 2.73
C TYR A 12 -9.99 7.29 3.00
N VAL A 13 -10.30 6.58 1.94
CA VAL A 13 -10.84 5.23 2.01
C VAL A 13 -10.03 4.37 1.05
N VAL A 14 -9.52 3.24 1.53
CA VAL A 14 -8.89 2.24 0.69
C VAL A 14 -9.91 1.14 0.46
N GLN A 15 -10.13 0.80 -0.79
CA GLN A 15 -11.14 -0.18 -1.15
C GLN A 15 -10.66 -0.99 -2.34
N HIS A 16 -11.31 -2.10 -2.60
CA HIS A 16 -10.99 -2.89 -3.77
C HIS A 16 -12.27 -3.40 -4.42
N GLU A 17 -12.14 -3.65 -5.70
CA GLU A 17 -13.17 -4.34 -6.47
C GLU A 17 -12.43 -5.46 -7.18
N TYR A 18 -12.76 -6.70 -6.84
CA TYR A 18 -11.97 -7.85 -7.29
C TYR A 18 -10.51 -7.63 -6.93
N GLU A 19 -9.61 -7.75 -7.87
CA GLU A 19 -8.18 -7.67 -7.62
C GLU A 19 -7.62 -6.25 -7.73
N HIS A 20 -8.45 -5.29 -8.08
CA HIS A 20 -8.00 -3.90 -8.25
C HIS A 20 -8.25 -3.11 -6.98
N ALA A 21 -7.19 -2.53 -6.42
CA ALA A 21 -7.28 -1.70 -5.21
C ALA A 21 -7.16 -0.22 -5.59
N ARG A 22 -7.82 0.62 -4.81
CA ARG A 22 -7.76 2.06 -5.02
C ARG A 22 -7.95 2.78 -3.70
N VAL A 23 -7.52 4.04 -3.68
CA VAL A 23 -7.77 4.92 -2.55
C VAL A 23 -8.57 6.11 -3.06
N THR A 24 -9.59 6.49 -2.30
CA THR A 24 -10.44 7.63 -2.63
C THR A 24 -10.29 8.67 -1.53
N ARG A 25 -10.08 9.91 -1.93
CA ARG A 25 -9.97 11.04 -1.03
C ARG A 25 -11.35 11.67 -0.85
N ALA A 26 -11.54 12.36 0.27
CA ALA A 26 -12.84 12.97 0.59
C ALA A 26 -13.31 13.95 -0.47
N ASP A 27 -12.39 14.57 -1.21
CA ASP A 27 -12.76 15.52 -2.27
C ASP A 27 -13.10 14.84 -3.60
N GLY A 28 -13.13 13.52 -3.63
CA GLY A 28 -13.50 12.77 -4.82
C GLY A 28 -12.34 12.27 -5.66
N ARG A 29 -11.12 12.72 -5.38
CA ARG A 29 -9.97 12.21 -6.13
C ARG A 29 -9.73 10.75 -5.83
N GLN A 30 -9.27 10.03 -6.83
CA GLN A 30 -8.97 8.61 -6.68
C GLN A 30 -7.58 8.31 -7.20
N GLY A 31 -6.93 7.36 -6.54
CA GLY A 31 -5.65 6.85 -6.98
C GLY A 31 -5.69 5.34 -7.08
N SER A 32 -5.05 4.79 -8.10
CA SER A 32 -4.95 3.36 -8.25
C SER A 32 -3.84 2.83 -7.36
N LEU A 33 -4.14 1.78 -6.60
CA LEU A 33 -3.14 1.09 -5.80
C LEU A 33 -2.67 -0.19 -6.48
N GLY A 34 -3.14 -0.42 -7.72
CA GLY A 34 -2.67 -1.51 -8.53
C GLY A 34 -3.55 -2.73 -8.45
N GLU A 35 -3.11 -3.75 -9.17
CA GLU A 35 -3.81 -5.01 -9.27
C GLU A 35 -3.05 -6.06 -8.49
N PHE A 36 -3.79 -6.93 -7.82
CA PHE A 36 -3.23 -8.01 -7.04
C PHE A 36 -3.58 -9.33 -7.69
N TYR A 37 -2.79 -10.33 -7.42
CA TYR A 37 -3.15 -11.69 -7.80
C TYR A 37 -4.04 -12.23 -6.67
N GLY A 38 -5.33 -12.37 -6.96
CA GLY A 38 -6.32 -12.61 -5.92
C GLY A 38 -6.73 -11.30 -5.26
N ASP A 39 -7.76 -11.34 -4.45
CA ASP A 39 -8.26 -10.14 -3.79
C ASP A 39 -7.27 -9.65 -2.75
N PRO A 40 -7.08 -8.33 -2.64
CA PRO A 40 -6.29 -7.79 -1.52
C PRO A 40 -6.93 -8.18 -0.20
N ALA A 41 -6.10 -8.41 0.80
CA ALA A 41 -6.57 -8.94 2.08
C ALA A 41 -6.74 -7.85 3.13
N VAL A 42 -5.88 -6.83 3.13
CA VAL A 42 -5.82 -5.90 4.25
C VAL A 42 -5.22 -4.58 3.77
N ALA A 43 -5.59 -3.49 4.44
CA ALA A 43 -5.02 -2.17 4.16
C ALA A 43 -4.81 -1.43 5.47
N LEU A 44 -3.96 -0.40 5.39
CA LEU A 44 -3.59 0.41 6.54
C LEU A 44 -3.39 1.83 6.04
N ILE A 45 -4.00 2.81 6.72
CA ILE A 45 -3.78 4.22 6.41
C ILE A 45 -3.00 4.80 7.57
N ASP A 46 -1.88 5.47 7.24
CA ASP A 46 -1.05 6.15 8.22
C ASP A 46 -1.89 7.06 9.11
N ALA A 47 -1.58 7.08 10.40
CA ALA A 47 -2.33 7.89 11.36
C ALA A 47 -2.31 9.39 10.98
N ASP A 48 -1.22 9.85 10.35
CA ASP A 48 -1.11 11.23 9.88
C ASP A 48 -1.50 11.38 8.42
N GLU A 49 -2.00 10.33 7.82
CA GLU A 49 -2.50 10.35 6.43
C GLU A 49 -1.45 10.77 5.41
N GLN A 50 -0.20 10.39 5.63
CA GLN A 50 0.85 10.70 4.67
C GLN A 50 1.11 9.54 3.71
N TRP A 51 0.69 8.34 4.06
CA TRP A 51 0.86 7.17 3.22
C TRP A 51 -0.20 6.14 3.57
N CYS A 52 -0.36 5.19 2.68
CA CYS A 52 -1.20 4.03 2.97
C CYS A 52 -0.55 2.78 2.39
N ALA A 53 -1.02 1.65 2.86
CA ALA A 53 -0.53 0.35 2.43
C ALA A 53 -1.71 -0.55 2.13
N VAL A 54 -1.55 -1.40 1.12
CA VAL A 54 -2.53 -2.44 0.84
C VAL A 54 -1.76 -3.70 0.53
N ALA A 55 -2.24 -4.82 1.00
CA ALA A 55 -1.50 -6.06 0.93
C ALA A 55 -2.41 -7.25 0.66
N GLY A 56 -1.82 -8.27 0.12
CA GLY A 56 -2.40 -9.56 -0.18
C GLY A 56 -1.25 -10.34 -0.76
N GLU A 57 -1.27 -10.57 -2.06
CA GLU A 57 -0.07 -11.06 -2.71
C GLU A 57 0.85 -9.87 -2.91
N GLY A 58 1.85 -9.76 -2.02
CA GLY A 58 2.73 -8.61 -2.01
C GLY A 58 2.14 -7.44 -1.27
N LEU A 59 2.81 -6.31 -1.38
CA LEU A 59 2.50 -5.10 -0.64
C LEU A 59 2.69 -3.89 -1.53
N VAL A 60 1.76 -2.95 -1.47
CA VAL A 60 1.87 -1.68 -2.17
C VAL A 60 1.79 -0.57 -1.14
N LEU A 61 2.78 0.33 -1.16
CA LEU A 61 2.77 1.54 -0.34
C LEU A 61 2.56 2.72 -1.27
N CYS A 62 1.68 3.64 -0.89
CA CYS A 62 1.39 4.81 -1.72
C CYS A 62 1.39 6.06 -0.88
N ARG A 63 1.86 7.15 -1.48
CA ARG A 63 1.81 8.45 -0.83
C ARG A 63 0.41 9.01 -0.90
N LEU A 64 0.05 9.71 0.16
CA LEU A 64 -1.18 10.49 0.22
C LEU A 64 -0.80 11.97 0.24
N GLY A 65 -1.78 12.85 0.28
CA GLY A 65 -1.51 14.28 0.31
C GLY A 65 -1.16 14.81 -1.06
N GLN A 66 -0.15 15.66 -1.12
CA GLN A 66 0.21 16.36 -2.36
C GLN A 66 0.73 15.41 -3.44
N LEU A 67 1.41 14.36 -3.03
CA LEU A 67 1.99 13.40 -3.97
C LEU A 67 1.12 12.15 -4.07
N PHE A 68 -0.15 12.36 -3.89
CA PHE A 68 -1.18 11.34 -3.94
C PHE A 68 -1.05 10.50 -5.20
N GLY A 69 -0.99 9.19 -5.02
CA GLY A 69 -0.94 8.27 -6.15
C GLY A 69 0.42 7.72 -6.50
N GLN A 70 1.48 8.19 -5.85
CA GLN A 70 2.81 7.65 -6.10
C GLN A 70 3.05 6.45 -5.21
N CYS A 71 3.39 5.32 -5.81
CA CYS A 71 3.39 4.04 -5.11
C CYS A 71 4.68 3.26 -5.36
N THR A 72 4.98 2.37 -4.41
CA THR A 72 6.09 1.42 -4.50
C THR A 72 5.55 0.05 -4.14
N THR A 73 5.98 -0.98 -4.85
CA THR A 73 5.55 -2.35 -4.60
C THR A 73 6.67 -3.16 -3.98
N TYR A 74 6.28 -4.13 -3.15
CA TYR A 74 7.19 -5.01 -2.44
C TYR A 74 6.71 -6.44 -2.58
N PHE A 75 7.66 -7.38 -2.60
CA PHE A 75 7.37 -8.82 -2.48
C PHE A 75 6.50 -9.35 -3.62
N ARG A 76 6.74 -8.84 -4.82
CA ARG A 76 5.99 -9.30 -5.99
C ARG A 76 6.87 -9.85 -7.09
N GLN A 77 8.17 -9.76 -6.95
CA GLN A 77 9.10 -10.31 -7.94
C GLN A 77 9.15 -11.82 -7.79
N PRO A 78 9.40 -12.54 -8.88
CA PRO A 78 9.53 -13.99 -8.81
C PRO A 78 10.54 -14.40 -7.75
N GLY A 79 10.17 -15.34 -6.90
CA GLY A 79 11.01 -15.81 -5.81
C GLY A 79 10.94 -14.96 -4.56
N GLU A 80 10.24 -13.84 -4.61
CA GLU A 80 10.14 -12.93 -3.47
C GLU A 80 8.71 -12.71 -3.00
N VAL A 81 7.75 -13.39 -3.61
CA VAL A 81 6.34 -13.18 -3.29
C VAL A 81 6.06 -13.56 -1.85
N ARG A 82 5.31 -12.70 -1.17
CA ARG A 82 4.84 -12.96 0.19
C ARG A 82 3.33 -12.77 0.20
N TRP A 83 2.64 -13.66 0.88
CA TRP A 83 1.20 -13.56 1.07
C TRP A 83 0.98 -12.95 2.45
N ILE A 84 0.43 -11.76 2.47
CA ILE A 84 0.33 -10.94 3.68
C ILE A 84 -1.11 -10.94 4.14
N THR A 85 -1.31 -11.23 5.42
CA THR A 85 -2.64 -11.36 5.98
C THR A 85 -2.99 -10.22 6.93
N HIS A 86 -1.99 -9.54 7.50
CA HIS A 86 -2.22 -8.49 8.49
C HIS A 86 -1.19 -7.39 8.33
N LEU A 87 -1.61 -6.18 8.66
CA LEU A 87 -0.74 -5.00 8.71
C LEU A 87 -0.99 -4.27 10.01
N ARG A 88 0.05 -3.66 10.57
CA ARG A 88 -0.15 -2.74 11.69
C ARG A 88 0.94 -1.67 11.64
N GLN A 89 0.57 -0.47 12.06
CA GLN A 89 1.50 0.64 12.08
C GLN A 89 2.24 0.62 13.40
N THR A 90 3.57 0.78 13.35
CA THR A 90 4.40 0.74 14.55
C THR A 90 5.11 2.07 14.80
N GLY A 91 5.04 3.00 13.87
CA GLY A 91 5.60 4.34 14.01
C GLY A 91 5.15 5.20 12.86
N PRO A 92 5.51 6.49 12.85
CA PRO A 92 5.07 7.38 11.77
C PRO A 92 5.50 6.91 10.39
N PHE A 93 6.63 6.23 10.29
CA PHE A 93 7.14 5.72 9.03
C PHE A 93 7.58 4.28 9.19
N ALA A 94 6.77 3.48 9.85
CA ALA A 94 7.09 2.08 10.09
C ALA A 94 5.82 1.27 10.18
N LEU A 95 5.87 0.07 9.64
CA LEU A 95 4.78 -0.87 9.79
C LEU A 95 5.34 -2.26 10.00
N GLU A 96 4.48 -3.15 10.46
CA GLU A 96 4.76 -4.57 10.49
C GLU A 96 3.71 -5.30 9.68
N TRP A 97 4.14 -6.36 9.01
CA TRP A 97 3.23 -7.19 8.26
C TRP A 97 3.38 -8.64 8.70
N ARG A 98 2.29 -9.36 8.59
CA ARG A 98 2.24 -10.76 9.01
C ARG A 98 1.94 -11.62 7.81
N ASP A 99 2.72 -12.69 7.63
CA ASP A 99 2.51 -13.61 6.54
C ASP A 99 1.53 -14.72 6.92
N GLU A 100 1.24 -15.59 5.97
CA GLU A 100 0.26 -16.65 6.21
C GLU A 100 0.76 -17.68 7.22
N ASP A 101 2.06 -17.72 7.48
CA ASP A 101 2.62 -18.60 8.49
C ASP A 101 2.53 -18.01 9.89
N GLY A 102 2.11 -16.77 10.01
CA GLY A 102 1.90 -16.12 11.30
C GLY A 102 3.09 -15.34 11.81
N ALA A 103 4.17 -15.22 11.04
CA ALA A 103 5.34 -14.47 11.47
C ALA A 103 5.15 -12.99 11.16
N TRP A 104 5.60 -12.13 12.08
CA TRP A 104 5.58 -10.68 11.89
C TRP A 104 6.93 -10.20 11.39
N HIS A 105 6.90 -9.27 10.46
CA HIS A 105 8.11 -8.69 9.86
C HIS A 105 7.98 -7.17 9.85
N SER A 106 9.10 -6.47 9.99
CA SER A 106 9.10 -5.01 10.03
C SER A 106 9.46 -4.43 8.68
N LEU A 107 8.90 -3.27 8.38
CA LEU A 107 9.22 -2.54 7.16
C LEU A 107 9.22 -1.05 7.47
N ASP A 108 10.30 -0.37 7.07
CA ASP A 108 10.36 1.08 7.17
C ASP A 108 9.69 1.69 5.95
N VAL A 109 8.90 2.74 6.18
CA VAL A 109 8.20 3.44 5.12
C VAL A 109 9.08 4.61 4.69
N ASP A 110 9.52 4.59 3.45
CA ASP A 110 10.39 5.64 2.93
C ASP A 110 9.63 6.42 1.86
N LEU A 111 9.10 7.57 2.26
CA LEU A 111 8.33 8.38 1.34
C LEU A 111 9.17 8.86 0.17
N GLU A 112 10.45 9.08 0.40
CA GLU A 112 11.34 9.51 -0.66
C GLU A 112 11.50 8.44 -1.72
N THR A 113 11.57 7.20 -1.32
CA THR A 113 11.66 6.11 -2.27
C THR A 113 10.44 6.10 -3.20
N MET A 114 9.27 6.32 -2.64
CA MET A 114 8.06 6.36 -3.45
C MET A 114 8.08 7.53 -4.43
N VAL A 115 8.59 8.67 -3.98
CA VAL A 115 8.64 9.86 -4.84
C VAL A 115 9.68 9.71 -5.93
N THR A 116 10.86 9.22 -5.55
CA THR A 116 12.01 9.30 -6.43
C THR A 116 12.25 8.03 -7.22
N GLU A 117 11.42 7.04 -7.05
CA GLU A 117 11.66 5.78 -7.72
C GLU A 117 11.80 5.96 -9.22
N THR A 118 10.90 6.71 -9.82
CA THR A 118 10.92 6.94 -11.25
C THR A 118 12.15 7.75 -11.65
N SER A 119 12.48 8.78 -10.89
CA SER A 119 13.63 9.60 -11.27
C SER A 119 14.95 8.91 -10.97
N ARG A 120 14.98 8.02 -10.01
CA ARG A 120 16.21 7.30 -9.74
C ARG A 120 16.57 6.32 -10.82
N ARG A 121 15.55 5.74 -11.42
CA ARG A 121 15.77 4.69 -12.39
C ARG A 121 16.63 5.13 -13.56
N PRO A 122 16.36 6.28 -14.18
CA PRO A 122 17.19 6.69 -15.32
C PRO A 122 18.63 6.98 -14.95
N ALA A 123 18.90 7.30 -13.71
CA ALA A 123 20.25 7.64 -13.28
C ALA A 123 21.09 6.41 -13.03
N LYS A 124 20.51 5.25 -13.06
CA LYS A 124 21.25 4.03 -12.79
C LYS A 124 21.98 3.57 -14.02
N PRO A 125 23.24 3.31 -13.90
CA PRO A 125 24.01 2.77 -15.03
C PRO A 125 23.57 1.37 -15.36
#